data_b493a4345a01cca434280c3ec57cea25
#
_entry.id   b493a4345a01cca434280c3ec57cea25
#
_cell.length_a   1.000
_cell.length_b   1.000
_cell.length_c   1.000
_cell.angle_alpha   90.00
_cell.angle_beta   90.00
_cell.angle_gamma   90.00
#
_symmetry.space_group_name_H-M   'P 1'
#
loop_
_entity.id
_entity.type
_entity.pdbx_description
1 polymer ?
#
loop_
_entity_poly.entity_id
_entity_poly.type
_entity_poly.pdbx_seq_one_letter_code
_entity_poly.pdbx_strand_id
1 'polypeptide(L)'
;MSFSPTRSLAAAAGLAMATASLAACAPSSSAHGLAVVATTTQVCDYVTQIAARSADISLDKTDAAGKSSHVGAPADGAALTMSLTCLLAPNASAHEHEMTPAQTSALAQADVMAVSGVDLEHFLDDAVVSSGFKGRMIVTSGVLTAADIDNPGTPDPEGAYTIDRGSERVDVAPWPFPPEEAGEEPEFRFDPHVWTSPKGARVQIANLGAGLAAAAPDAASSINAATASYLEDIDALDEWTA
;
A
#
# COMPACT_ATOMS: atom_id res chain seq x y z
N MET A 1 59.80 77.87 -9.46
CA MET A 1 59.08 77.25 -8.36
C MET A 1 57.73 76.83 -8.89
N SER A 2 57.60 75.56 -9.23
CA SER A 2 56.47 75.08 -9.94
C SER A 2 55.89 73.89 -9.14
N PHE A 3 54.71 74.01 -8.59
CA PHE A 3 53.99 72.98 -7.88
C PHE A 3 53.01 72.35 -8.82
N SER A 4 53.12 71.02 -9.05
CA SER A 4 52.14 70.17 -9.73
C SER A 4 51.21 69.58 -8.69
N PRO A 5 49.90 69.55 -8.91
CA PRO A 5 49.00 68.80 -8.06
C PRO A 5 48.80 67.38 -8.61
N THR A 6 48.97 66.38 -7.76
CA THR A 6 48.66 64.99 -7.97
C THR A 6 47.20 64.76 -7.93
N ARG A 7 46.62 64.15 -8.97
CA ARG A 7 45.20 63.65 -9.03
C ARG A 7 45.13 62.27 -8.42
N SER A 8 44.33 62.12 -7.34
CA SER A 8 44.00 60.88 -6.75
C SER A 8 42.85 60.23 -7.55
N LEU A 9 43.04 59.06 -8.11
CA LEU A 9 41.97 58.21 -8.65
C LEU A 9 41.36 57.42 -7.50
N ALA A 10 40.07 57.65 -7.26
CA ALA A 10 39.24 56.79 -6.38
C ALA A 10 38.79 55.55 -7.20
N ALA A 11 39.25 54.37 -6.79
CA ALA A 11 38.74 53.09 -7.31
C ALA A 11 37.46 52.72 -6.57
N ALA A 12 36.35 52.74 -7.29
CA ALA A 12 35.07 52.18 -6.80
C ALA A 12 35.09 50.66 -6.93
N ALA A 13 35.19 49.95 -5.83
CA ALA A 13 35.05 48.51 -5.79
C ALA A 13 33.56 48.15 -5.81
N GLY A 14 33.06 47.67 -6.95
CA GLY A 14 31.71 47.14 -7.08
C GLY A 14 31.62 45.75 -6.43
N LEU A 15 30.82 45.65 -5.38
CA LEU A 15 30.50 44.39 -4.69
C LEU A 15 29.40 43.65 -5.49
N ALA A 16 29.81 42.67 -6.31
CA ALA A 16 28.88 41.78 -7.00
C ALA A 16 28.36 40.76 -5.98
N MET A 17 27.09 40.92 -5.52
CA MET A 17 26.39 39.90 -4.77
C MET A 17 26.02 38.75 -5.73
N ALA A 18 26.74 37.64 -5.63
CA ALA A 18 26.35 36.38 -6.23
C ALA A 18 25.19 35.78 -5.39
N THR A 19 23.96 35.90 -5.90
CA THR A 19 22.82 35.13 -5.37
C THR A 19 22.98 33.67 -5.75
N ALA A 20 23.52 32.87 -4.84
CA ALA A 20 23.48 31.42 -4.95
C ALA A 20 22.03 30.94 -4.84
N SER A 21 21.42 30.60 -5.97
CA SER A 21 20.15 29.88 -6.01
C SER A 21 20.39 28.51 -5.38
N LEU A 22 19.91 28.29 -4.15
CA LEU A 22 19.75 26.96 -3.60
C LEU A 22 18.66 26.27 -4.46
N ALA A 23 19.09 25.53 -5.47
CA ALA A 23 18.25 24.50 -6.05
C ALA A 23 17.99 23.51 -4.93
N ALA A 24 16.78 23.57 -4.34
CA ALA A 24 16.27 22.53 -3.49
C ALA A 24 16.27 21.26 -4.35
N CYS A 25 17.18 20.32 -4.03
CA CYS A 25 17.08 18.95 -4.52
C CYS A 25 15.76 18.42 -3.93
N ALA A 26 14.71 18.45 -4.75
CA ALA A 26 13.59 17.55 -4.52
C ALA A 26 14.20 16.13 -4.44
N PRO A 27 13.84 15.31 -3.46
CA PRO A 27 14.27 13.93 -3.48
C PRO A 27 13.80 13.35 -4.82
N SER A 28 14.77 12.97 -5.65
CA SER A 28 14.49 12.19 -6.86
C SER A 28 13.74 10.96 -6.36
N SER A 29 12.52 10.76 -6.88
CA SER A 29 11.80 9.50 -6.75
C SER A 29 12.81 8.39 -7.00
N SER A 30 13.00 7.57 -5.98
CA SER A 30 13.95 6.47 -6.00
C SER A 30 13.72 5.63 -7.26
N ALA A 31 14.80 5.25 -7.95
CA ALA A 31 14.79 4.33 -9.08
C ALA A 31 14.36 2.89 -8.69
N HIS A 32 13.85 2.72 -7.50
CA HIS A 32 13.23 1.50 -7.00
C HIS A 32 11.71 1.63 -7.20
N GLY A 33 11.14 0.67 -7.92
CA GLY A 33 9.69 0.55 -8.06
C GLY A 33 9.01 0.35 -6.70
N LEU A 34 7.68 0.49 -6.67
CA LEU A 34 6.88 0.28 -5.46
C LEU A 34 6.86 -1.20 -5.06
N ALA A 35 7.40 -1.52 -3.88
CA ALA A 35 7.41 -2.86 -3.33
C ALA A 35 6.15 -3.11 -2.48
N VAL A 36 5.34 -4.09 -2.88
CA VAL A 36 4.06 -4.44 -2.26
C VAL A 36 4.09 -5.88 -1.74
N VAL A 37 3.64 -6.10 -0.52
CA VAL A 37 3.35 -7.42 0.04
C VAL A 37 1.85 -7.53 0.26
N ALA A 38 1.21 -8.59 -0.24
CA ALA A 38 -0.21 -8.88 -0.06
C ALA A 38 -0.40 -10.10 0.82
N THR A 39 -1.20 -9.96 1.87
CA THR A 39 -1.36 -10.99 2.92
C THR A 39 -2.25 -12.15 2.50
N THR A 40 -3.25 -11.90 1.65
CA THR A 40 -4.23 -12.90 1.21
C THR A 40 -4.20 -13.10 -0.30
N THR A 41 -4.77 -14.21 -0.77
CA THR A 41 -4.91 -14.48 -2.21
C THR A 41 -5.79 -13.45 -2.90
N GLN A 42 -6.84 -12.97 -2.23
CA GLN A 42 -7.79 -11.97 -2.73
C GLN A 42 -7.08 -10.61 -2.89
N VAL A 43 -6.39 -10.14 -1.86
CA VAL A 43 -5.65 -8.87 -1.91
C VAL A 43 -4.53 -8.94 -2.95
N CYS A 44 -3.85 -10.08 -3.06
CA CYS A 44 -2.85 -10.32 -4.12
C CYS A 44 -3.48 -10.23 -5.53
N ASP A 45 -4.69 -10.78 -5.72
CA ASP A 45 -5.41 -10.69 -6.99
C ASP A 45 -5.84 -9.23 -7.26
N TYR A 46 -6.35 -8.50 -6.29
CA TYR A 46 -6.75 -7.10 -6.47
C TYR A 46 -5.60 -6.22 -6.97
N VAL A 47 -4.40 -6.33 -6.37
CA VAL A 47 -3.21 -5.64 -6.88
C VAL A 47 -2.89 -6.05 -8.32
N THR A 48 -2.96 -7.35 -8.61
CA THR A 48 -2.72 -7.92 -9.94
C THR A 48 -3.71 -7.37 -10.97
N GLN A 49 -5.00 -7.31 -10.63
CA GLN A 49 -6.07 -6.82 -11.50
C GLN A 49 -5.98 -5.31 -11.77
N ILE A 50 -5.58 -4.52 -10.78
CA ILE A 50 -5.32 -3.09 -10.96
C ILE A 50 -4.16 -2.90 -11.94
N ALA A 51 -3.05 -3.61 -11.76
CA ALA A 51 -1.92 -3.50 -12.69
C ALA A 51 -2.28 -3.95 -14.12
N ALA A 52 -3.04 -5.04 -14.26
CA ALA A 52 -3.45 -5.58 -15.56
C ALA A 52 -4.34 -4.63 -16.38
N ARG A 53 -5.04 -3.69 -15.73
CA ARG A 53 -5.94 -2.71 -16.35
C ARG A 53 -5.25 -1.40 -16.75
N SER A 54 -3.95 -1.29 -16.55
CA SER A 54 -3.18 -0.08 -16.88
C SER A 54 -2.11 -0.38 -17.92
N ALA A 55 -2.04 0.47 -18.94
CA ALA A 55 -0.92 0.46 -19.90
C ALA A 55 0.35 1.12 -19.35
N ASP A 56 0.28 1.71 -18.14
CA ASP A 56 1.36 2.50 -17.53
C ASP A 56 1.95 1.83 -16.28
N ILE A 57 1.38 0.69 -15.85
CA ILE A 57 1.84 -0.06 -14.67
C ILE A 57 2.49 -1.37 -15.11
N SER A 58 3.73 -1.57 -14.70
CA SER A 58 4.50 -2.79 -14.87
C SER A 58 4.58 -3.52 -13.54
N LEU A 59 4.11 -4.75 -13.46
CA LEU A 59 4.07 -5.55 -12.23
C LEU A 59 4.87 -6.83 -12.36
N ASP A 60 5.89 -6.99 -11.54
CA ASP A 60 6.58 -8.27 -11.32
C ASP A 60 6.02 -8.91 -10.04
N LYS A 61 5.28 -10.01 -10.22
CA LYS A 61 4.60 -10.75 -9.16
C LYS A 61 5.37 -12.00 -8.79
N THR A 62 5.57 -12.21 -7.49
CA THR A 62 6.10 -13.45 -6.90
C THR A 62 5.00 -14.11 -6.07
N ASP A 63 4.64 -15.34 -6.41
CA ASP A 63 3.64 -16.11 -5.66
C ASP A 63 4.24 -16.75 -4.40
N ALA A 64 3.39 -17.38 -3.58
CA ALA A 64 3.80 -18.01 -2.33
C ALA A 64 4.82 -19.16 -2.50
N ALA A 65 4.91 -19.73 -3.69
CA ALA A 65 5.91 -20.76 -4.03
C ALA A 65 7.24 -20.15 -4.53
N GLY A 66 7.34 -18.82 -4.59
CA GLY A 66 8.52 -18.10 -5.10
C GLY A 66 8.59 -18.02 -6.63
N LYS A 67 7.52 -18.39 -7.35
CA LYS A 67 7.48 -18.31 -8.81
C LYS A 67 7.14 -16.90 -9.24
N SER A 68 7.97 -16.31 -10.12
CA SER A 68 7.75 -15.00 -10.68
C SER A 68 6.91 -15.05 -11.96
N SER A 69 6.12 -13.99 -12.17
CA SER A 69 5.33 -13.72 -13.38
C SER A 69 5.24 -12.22 -13.59
N HIS A 70 5.02 -11.80 -14.84
CA HIS A 70 4.87 -10.40 -15.21
C HIS A 70 3.43 -10.11 -15.65
N VAL A 71 2.90 -8.93 -15.25
CA VAL A 71 1.54 -8.46 -15.56
C VAL A 71 1.57 -6.97 -15.89
N GLY A 72 0.71 -6.53 -16.81
CA GLY A 72 0.58 -5.13 -17.19
C GLY A 72 1.58 -4.67 -18.25
N ALA A 73 2.02 -3.44 -18.19
CA ALA A 73 2.93 -2.82 -19.15
C ALA A 73 4.35 -3.39 -19.07
N PRO A 74 5.12 -3.39 -20.18
CA PRO A 74 6.56 -3.61 -20.11
C PRO A 74 7.23 -2.59 -19.18
N ALA A 75 8.29 -2.99 -18.47
CA ALA A 75 8.99 -2.11 -17.54
C ALA A 75 9.57 -0.85 -18.22
N ASP A 76 10.05 -1.00 -19.46
CA ASP A 76 10.54 0.11 -20.26
C ASP A 76 9.39 1.03 -20.67
N GLY A 77 9.38 2.24 -20.11
CA GLY A 77 8.36 3.26 -20.40
C GLY A 77 7.12 3.22 -19.50
N ALA A 78 7.03 2.28 -18.56
CA ALA A 78 5.98 2.30 -17.54
C ALA A 78 6.13 3.53 -16.63
N ALA A 79 5.01 4.15 -16.27
CA ALA A 79 4.99 5.25 -15.30
C ALA A 79 5.25 4.72 -13.87
N LEU A 80 4.90 3.47 -13.60
CA LEU A 80 5.14 2.79 -12.34
C LEU A 80 5.64 1.37 -12.60
N THR A 81 6.76 1.02 -11.98
CA THR A 81 7.17 -0.38 -11.79
C THR A 81 6.79 -0.82 -10.39
N MET A 82 6.16 -1.98 -10.27
CA MET A 82 5.80 -2.58 -8.98
C MET A 82 6.38 -3.98 -8.86
N SER A 83 6.79 -4.35 -7.65
CA SER A 83 7.02 -5.74 -7.26
C SER A 83 5.96 -6.15 -6.26
N LEU A 84 5.32 -7.31 -6.48
CA LEU A 84 4.29 -7.86 -5.60
C LEU A 84 4.73 -9.23 -5.06
N THR A 85 4.78 -9.36 -3.75
CA THR A 85 4.94 -10.65 -3.08
C THR A 85 3.61 -11.08 -2.47
N CYS A 86 3.08 -12.23 -2.91
CA CYS A 86 1.86 -12.81 -2.37
C CYS A 86 2.23 -13.84 -1.30
N LEU A 87 1.73 -13.67 -0.08
CA LEU A 87 2.12 -14.53 1.05
C LEU A 87 1.44 -15.90 0.99
N LEU A 88 0.16 -15.95 0.57
CA LEU A 88 -0.63 -17.18 0.60
C LEU A 88 -0.68 -17.89 -0.74
N ALA A 89 -0.53 -19.21 -0.68
CA ALA A 89 -0.83 -20.08 -1.80
C ALA A 89 -2.36 -20.23 -1.96
N PRO A 90 -2.85 -20.58 -3.17
CA PRO A 90 -4.24 -20.98 -3.35
C PRO A 90 -4.62 -22.09 -2.36
N ASN A 91 -5.78 -21.94 -1.70
CA ASN A 91 -6.32 -22.83 -0.67
C ASN A 91 -5.52 -22.89 0.66
N ALA A 92 -4.56 -21.98 0.89
CA ALA A 92 -3.96 -21.82 2.20
C ALA A 92 -4.86 -20.96 3.09
N SER A 93 -4.86 -21.26 4.41
CA SER A 93 -5.59 -20.48 5.41
C SER A 93 -4.84 -19.19 5.74
N ALA A 94 -5.55 -18.05 5.76
CA ALA A 94 -5.01 -16.79 6.26
C ALA A 94 -4.94 -16.77 7.80
N HIS A 95 -5.73 -17.61 8.46
CA HIS A 95 -5.80 -17.70 9.93
C HIS A 95 -4.57 -18.35 10.54
N GLU A 96 -4.03 -19.37 9.85
CA GLU A 96 -2.94 -20.22 10.35
C GLU A 96 -1.62 -20.00 9.59
N HIS A 97 -1.49 -18.89 8.87
CA HIS A 97 -0.28 -18.64 8.07
C HIS A 97 0.92 -18.30 8.96
N GLU A 98 2.03 -18.97 8.70
CA GLU A 98 3.33 -18.66 9.27
C GLU A 98 4.28 -18.10 8.20
N MET A 99 4.91 -16.98 8.49
CA MET A 99 5.85 -16.31 7.57
C MET A 99 7.11 -17.13 7.35
N THR A 100 7.45 -17.39 6.10
CA THR A 100 8.77 -17.95 5.77
C THR A 100 9.86 -16.84 5.87
N PRO A 101 11.16 -17.21 6.03
CA PRO A 101 12.24 -16.21 6.05
C PRO A 101 12.31 -15.36 4.79
N ALA A 102 11.93 -15.90 3.62
CA ALA A 102 11.89 -15.14 2.37
C ALA A 102 10.76 -14.10 2.40
N GLN A 103 9.58 -14.45 2.91
CA GLN A 103 8.44 -13.55 3.06
C GLN A 103 8.75 -12.45 4.10
N THR A 104 9.36 -12.80 5.24
CA THR A 104 9.81 -11.82 6.23
C THR A 104 10.81 -10.83 5.64
N SER A 105 11.76 -11.32 4.81
CA SER A 105 12.72 -10.46 4.10
C SER A 105 12.05 -9.55 3.07
N ALA A 106 11.03 -10.04 2.36
CA ALA A 106 10.25 -9.24 1.41
C ALA A 106 9.48 -8.14 2.14
N LEU A 107 8.84 -8.47 3.27
CA LEU A 107 8.10 -7.50 4.08
C LEU A 107 9.02 -6.43 4.69
N ALA A 108 10.23 -6.80 5.12
CA ALA A 108 11.24 -5.85 5.63
C ALA A 108 11.64 -4.78 4.62
N GLN A 109 11.47 -5.05 3.32
CA GLN A 109 11.83 -4.17 2.20
C GLN A 109 10.59 -3.55 1.52
N ALA A 110 9.39 -3.87 1.98
CA ALA A 110 8.16 -3.42 1.36
C ALA A 110 7.87 -1.95 1.69
N ASP A 111 7.43 -1.21 0.68
CA ASP A 111 6.87 0.13 0.84
C ASP A 111 5.41 0.05 1.32
N VAL A 112 4.71 -1.01 0.88
CA VAL A 112 3.29 -1.26 1.18
C VAL A 112 3.09 -2.70 1.63
N MET A 113 2.34 -2.88 2.73
CA MET A 113 1.72 -4.13 3.13
C MET A 113 0.22 -3.99 2.99
N ALA A 114 -0.40 -4.75 2.11
CA ALA A 114 -1.84 -4.73 1.90
C ALA A 114 -2.48 -5.91 2.62
N VAL A 115 -3.39 -5.61 3.54
CA VAL A 115 -4.06 -6.58 4.42
C VAL A 115 -5.57 -6.59 4.19
N SER A 116 -6.22 -7.72 4.45
CA SER A 116 -7.69 -7.80 4.44
C SER A 116 -8.28 -7.06 5.64
N GLY A 117 -7.82 -7.39 6.83
CA GLY A 117 -8.33 -6.85 8.10
C GLY A 117 -9.47 -7.66 8.68
N VAL A 118 -10.20 -7.08 9.63
CA VAL A 118 -11.28 -7.73 10.42
C VAL A 118 -10.73 -8.92 11.22
N ASP A 119 -9.55 -8.76 11.80
CA ASP A 119 -8.82 -9.82 12.54
C ASP A 119 -8.57 -11.12 11.71
N LEU A 120 -8.60 -11.05 10.36
CA LEU A 120 -8.40 -12.22 9.49
C LEU A 120 -6.98 -12.79 9.62
N GLU A 121 -5.99 -11.90 9.62
CA GLU A 121 -4.58 -12.25 9.60
C GLU A 121 -4.02 -12.30 11.02
N HIS A 122 -4.16 -13.44 11.71
CA HIS A 122 -3.66 -13.61 13.09
C HIS A 122 -2.13 -13.48 13.19
N PHE A 123 -1.40 -13.70 12.09
CA PHE A 123 0.06 -13.59 12.04
C PHE A 123 0.58 -12.15 11.90
N LEU A 124 -0.29 -11.15 11.77
CA LEU A 124 0.07 -9.80 11.33
C LEU A 124 1.03 -9.11 12.31
N ASP A 125 0.75 -9.17 13.60
CA ASP A 125 1.58 -8.53 14.63
C ASP A 125 3.00 -9.12 14.65
N ASP A 126 3.10 -10.45 14.60
CA ASP A 126 4.38 -11.16 14.55
C ASP A 126 5.13 -10.86 13.26
N ALA A 127 4.44 -10.76 12.12
CA ALA A 127 5.02 -10.42 10.84
C ALA A 127 5.64 -9.02 10.84
N VAL A 128 4.92 -8.03 11.35
CA VAL A 128 5.40 -6.64 11.46
C VAL A 128 6.60 -6.55 12.40
N VAL A 129 6.53 -7.18 13.57
CA VAL A 129 7.62 -7.17 14.55
C VAL A 129 8.86 -7.89 14.02
N SER A 130 8.70 -9.09 13.47
CA SER A 130 9.82 -9.92 12.99
C SER A 130 10.52 -9.35 11.77
N SER A 131 9.78 -8.70 10.86
CA SER A 131 10.33 -8.07 9.66
C SER A 131 10.93 -6.68 9.96
N GLY A 132 10.44 -5.98 10.97
CA GLY A 132 10.75 -4.57 11.21
C GLY A 132 10.18 -3.66 10.12
N PHE A 133 9.02 -3.98 9.56
CA PHE A 133 8.31 -3.22 8.54
C PHE A 133 8.14 -1.75 8.95
N LYS A 134 8.33 -0.83 7.99
CA LYS A 134 8.28 0.62 8.22
C LYS A 134 7.45 1.37 7.17
N GLY A 135 6.85 0.64 6.25
CA GLY A 135 6.08 1.20 5.15
C GLY A 135 4.66 1.61 5.55
N ARG A 136 3.77 1.54 4.59
CA ARG A 136 2.34 1.80 4.74
C ARG A 136 1.57 0.48 4.79
N MET A 137 0.84 0.23 5.85
CA MET A 137 -0.14 -0.85 5.91
C MET A 137 -1.47 -0.33 5.36
N ILE A 138 -1.95 -0.88 4.25
CA ILE A 138 -3.27 -0.58 3.68
C ILE A 138 -4.25 -1.63 4.17
N VAL A 139 -5.21 -1.21 4.99
CA VAL A 139 -6.30 -2.06 5.49
C VAL A 139 -7.45 -2.01 4.50
N THR A 140 -7.54 -3.00 3.63
CA THR A 140 -8.45 -2.94 2.48
C THR A 140 -9.93 -2.91 2.89
N SER A 141 -10.31 -3.59 3.95
CA SER A 141 -11.69 -3.56 4.50
C SER A 141 -12.05 -2.24 5.20
N GLY A 142 -11.07 -1.39 5.52
CA GLY A 142 -11.27 -0.21 6.37
C GLY A 142 -11.41 -0.52 7.86
N VAL A 143 -11.30 -1.79 8.26
CA VAL A 143 -11.40 -2.32 9.63
C VAL A 143 -10.22 -3.23 9.87
N LEU A 144 -9.27 -2.86 10.72
CA LEU A 144 -8.13 -3.73 11.01
C LEU A 144 -8.50 -4.83 12.00
N THR A 145 -9.10 -4.43 13.12
CA THR A 145 -9.48 -5.33 14.21
C THR A 145 -10.91 -5.08 14.70
N ALA A 146 -11.44 -5.99 15.52
CA ALA A 146 -12.72 -5.81 16.20
C ALA A 146 -12.77 -4.51 17.03
N ALA A 147 -11.63 -4.04 17.54
CA ALA A 147 -11.56 -2.78 18.28
C ALA A 147 -11.91 -1.56 17.43
N ASP A 148 -11.64 -1.59 16.13
CA ASP A 148 -12.04 -0.52 15.20
C ASP A 148 -13.55 -0.42 15.01
N ILE A 149 -14.26 -1.54 15.25
CA ILE A 149 -15.73 -1.61 15.18
C ILE A 149 -16.32 -1.01 16.46
N ASP A 150 -15.78 -1.40 17.61
CA ASP A 150 -16.28 -0.95 18.92
C ASP A 150 -15.99 0.53 19.19
N ASN A 151 -14.82 0.99 18.76
CA ASN A 151 -14.30 2.31 19.07
C ASN A 151 -13.83 3.02 17.79
N PRO A 152 -14.71 3.33 16.84
CA PRO A 152 -14.34 3.98 15.61
C PRO A 152 -13.68 5.34 15.89
N GLY A 153 -12.52 5.56 15.25
CA GLY A 153 -11.76 6.81 15.41
C GLY A 153 -10.77 6.81 16.57
N THR A 154 -10.53 5.69 17.23
CA THR A 154 -9.38 5.57 18.12
C THR A 154 -8.10 5.74 17.31
N PRO A 155 -7.18 6.65 17.70
CA PRO A 155 -5.93 6.82 17.00
C PRO A 155 -5.09 5.52 17.06
N ASP A 156 -4.41 5.22 15.97
CA ASP A 156 -3.43 4.14 15.97
C ASP A 156 -2.30 4.42 16.95
N PRO A 157 -1.73 3.38 17.57
CA PRO A 157 -0.54 3.55 18.37
C PRO A 157 0.59 4.14 17.51
N GLU A 158 1.39 5.03 18.11
CA GLU A 158 2.60 5.50 17.46
C GLU A 158 3.51 4.30 17.16
N GLY A 159 3.85 4.11 15.89
CA GLY A 159 4.62 2.97 15.41
C GLY A 159 5.64 3.32 14.35
N ALA A 160 6.43 2.33 13.96
CA ALA A 160 7.43 2.47 12.91
C ALA A 160 6.83 2.54 11.50
N TYR A 161 5.56 2.15 11.34
CA TYR A 161 4.81 2.13 10.07
C TYR A 161 3.51 2.94 10.20
N THR A 162 2.89 3.26 9.07
CA THR A 162 1.61 3.96 9.03
C THR A 162 0.48 3.00 8.69
N ILE A 163 -0.69 3.17 9.33
CA ILE A 163 -1.91 2.42 9.02
C ILE A 163 -2.85 3.31 8.20
N ASP A 164 -3.23 2.82 7.02
CA ASP A 164 -4.14 3.47 6.09
C ASP A 164 -5.41 2.62 5.95
N ARG A 165 -6.51 3.08 6.55
CA ARG A 165 -7.80 2.39 6.51
C ARG A 165 -8.68 2.81 5.32
N GLY A 166 -8.15 3.70 4.45
CA GLY A 166 -8.96 4.25 3.38
C GLY A 166 -10.13 5.11 3.86
N SER A 167 -11.05 5.38 2.96
CA SER A 167 -12.25 6.19 3.23
C SER A 167 -13.54 5.38 3.32
N GLU A 168 -13.50 4.11 2.91
CA GLU A 168 -14.66 3.21 2.93
C GLU A 168 -14.48 2.12 3.98
N ARG A 169 -15.58 1.61 4.51
CA ARG A 169 -15.58 0.49 5.46
C ARG A 169 -16.56 -0.57 5.02
N VAL A 170 -16.17 -1.83 5.18
CA VAL A 170 -17.08 -2.95 4.99
C VAL A 170 -18.11 -3.03 6.12
N ASP A 171 -19.30 -3.49 5.81
CA ASP A 171 -20.25 -3.93 6.81
C ASP A 171 -19.82 -5.32 7.30
N VAL A 172 -19.61 -5.45 8.60
CA VAL A 172 -19.16 -6.68 9.24
C VAL A 172 -20.29 -7.28 10.06
N ALA A 173 -20.59 -8.55 9.78
CA ALA A 173 -21.55 -9.32 10.57
C ALA A 173 -20.88 -9.97 11.79
N PRO A 174 -21.60 -10.23 12.88
CA PRO A 174 -21.08 -11.08 13.93
C PRO A 174 -20.71 -12.47 13.38
N TRP A 175 -19.67 -13.09 13.97
CA TRP A 175 -19.28 -14.45 13.62
C TRP A 175 -20.46 -15.43 13.88
N PRO A 176 -20.88 -16.22 12.88
CA PRO A 176 -22.11 -17.00 12.98
C PRO A 176 -21.94 -18.34 13.68
N PHE A 177 -20.72 -18.77 13.97
CA PHE A 177 -20.44 -20.09 14.52
C PHE A 177 -20.14 -20.02 16.02
N PRO A 178 -20.60 -21.01 16.81
CA PRO A 178 -20.23 -21.12 18.23
C PRO A 178 -18.77 -21.53 18.36
N PRO A 179 -18.17 -21.38 19.56
CA PRO A 179 -16.85 -21.91 19.82
C PRO A 179 -16.80 -23.42 19.60
N GLU A 180 -15.63 -23.96 19.23
CA GLU A 180 -15.43 -25.38 18.95
C GLU A 180 -15.65 -26.24 20.21
N GLU A 181 -15.21 -25.73 21.37
CA GLU A 181 -15.40 -26.40 22.65
C GLU A 181 -16.26 -25.56 23.60
N ALA A 182 -17.03 -26.25 24.47
CA ALA A 182 -17.91 -25.59 25.42
C ALA A 182 -17.08 -24.82 26.47
N GLY A 183 -17.25 -23.50 26.53
CA GLY A 183 -16.57 -22.60 27.46
C GLY A 183 -15.38 -21.85 26.86
N GLU A 184 -15.10 -22.06 25.60
CA GLU A 184 -14.16 -21.25 24.82
C GLU A 184 -14.84 -20.05 24.19
N GLU A 185 -14.06 -19.06 23.79
CA GLU A 185 -14.53 -17.96 22.96
C GLU A 185 -14.58 -18.40 21.49
N PRO A 186 -15.49 -17.86 20.67
CA PRO A 186 -15.49 -18.11 19.23
C PRO A 186 -14.16 -17.69 18.59
N GLU A 187 -13.76 -18.36 17.50
CA GLU A 187 -12.55 -18.06 16.73
C GLU A 187 -12.48 -16.58 16.32
N PHE A 188 -13.62 -16.02 15.92
CA PHE A 188 -13.77 -14.62 15.59
C PHE A 188 -14.93 -13.99 16.35
N ARG A 189 -14.85 -12.69 16.56
CA ARG A 189 -15.97 -11.90 17.04
C ARG A 189 -16.88 -11.46 15.90
N PHE A 190 -16.28 -11.12 14.75
CA PHE A 190 -16.94 -10.72 13.51
C PHE A 190 -16.47 -11.59 12.36
N ASP A 191 -17.32 -11.75 11.34
CA ASP A 191 -16.98 -12.52 10.15
C ASP A 191 -15.94 -11.77 9.28
N PRO A 192 -14.69 -12.28 9.16
CA PRO A 192 -13.64 -11.62 8.40
C PRO A 192 -13.74 -11.86 6.89
N HIS A 193 -14.66 -12.73 6.43
CA HIS A 193 -14.75 -13.18 5.02
C HIS A 193 -15.50 -12.17 4.13
N VAL A 194 -15.20 -10.89 4.31
CA VAL A 194 -15.91 -9.75 3.67
C VAL A 194 -15.82 -9.73 2.15
N TRP A 195 -14.78 -10.34 1.57
CA TRP A 195 -14.61 -10.44 0.11
C TRP A 195 -15.58 -11.39 -0.59
N THR A 196 -16.33 -12.19 0.16
CA THR A 196 -17.30 -13.15 -0.39
C THR A 196 -18.53 -12.47 -0.98
N SER A 197 -18.72 -11.17 -0.73
CA SER A 197 -19.73 -10.37 -1.39
C SER A 197 -19.10 -9.35 -2.36
N PRO A 198 -19.73 -9.06 -3.51
CA PRO A 198 -19.26 -8.02 -4.41
C PRO A 198 -19.14 -6.66 -3.73
N LYS A 199 -20.07 -6.32 -2.83
CA LYS A 199 -20.02 -5.06 -2.06
C LYS A 199 -18.79 -4.97 -1.15
N GLY A 200 -18.44 -6.05 -0.46
CA GLY A 200 -17.24 -6.12 0.36
C GLY A 200 -15.96 -6.03 -0.47
N ALA A 201 -15.89 -6.78 -1.57
CA ALA A 201 -14.78 -6.72 -2.51
C ALA A 201 -14.60 -5.31 -3.10
N ARG A 202 -15.71 -4.62 -3.43
CA ARG A 202 -15.71 -3.25 -3.92
C ARG A 202 -15.02 -2.28 -2.96
N VAL A 203 -15.37 -2.32 -1.68
CA VAL A 203 -14.74 -1.51 -0.63
C VAL A 203 -13.24 -1.81 -0.55
N GLN A 204 -12.88 -3.10 -0.53
CA GLN A 204 -11.47 -3.50 -0.45
C GLN A 204 -10.65 -3.00 -1.64
N ILE A 205 -11.17 -3.10 -2.86
CA ILE A 205 -10.51 -2.63 -4.09
C ILE A 205 -10.40 -1.10 -4.09
N ALA A 206 -11.43 -0.37 -3.66
CA ALA A 206 -11.42 1.08 -3.59
C ALA A 206 -10.35 1.60 -2.61
N ASN A 207 -10.31 1.06 -1.39
CA ASN A 207 -9.31 1.42 -0.39
C ASN A 207 -7.90 1.05 -0.82
N LEU A 208 -7.71 -0.14 -1.41
CA LEU A 208 -6.42 -0.58 -1.92
C LEU A 208 -5.91 0.36 -3.02
N GLY A 209 -6.75 0.69 -4.00
CA GLY A 209 -6.39 1.60 -5.09
C GLY A 209 -6.00 2.99 -4.59
N ALA A 210 -6.78 3.55 -3.64
CA ALA A 210 -6.49 4.83 -3.02
C ALA A 210 -5.16 4.80 -2.24
N GLY A 211 -4.90 3.74 -1.48
CA GLY A 211 -3.66 3.55 -0.72
C GLY A 211 -2.44 3.39 -1.61
N LEU A 212 -2.55 2.64 -2.71
CA LEU A 212 -1.49 2.50 -3.73
C LEU A 212 -1.21 3.84 -4.43
N ALA A 213 -2.26 4.60 -4.78
CA ALA A 213 -2.11 5.93 -5.38
C ALA A 213 -1.41 6.92 -4.42
N ALA A 214 -1.71 6.84 -3.13
CA ALA A 214 -1.02 7.63 -2.11
C ALA A 214 0.45 7.21 -1.89
N ALA A 215 0.77 5.93 -2.08
CA ALA A 215 2.14 5.41 -2.00
C ALA A 215 2.96 5.72 -3.27
N ALA A 216 2.33 5.90 -4.44
CA ALA A 216 2.97 6.23 -5.71
C ALA A 216 2.32 7.46 -6.37
N PRO A 217 2.50 8.67 -5.81
CA PRO A 217 1.79 9.88 -6.24
C PRO A 217 2.03 10.26 -7.71
N ASP A 218 3.21 9.97 -8.24
CA ASP A 218 3.56 10.25 -9.65
C ASP A 218 2.76 9.37 -10.63
N ALA A 219 2.30 8.19 -10.19
CA ALA A 219 1.46 7.26 -10.96
C ALA A 219 0.00 7.24 -10.48
N ALA A 220 -0.40 8.11 -9.57
CA ALA A 220 -1.74 8.11 -8.96
C ALA A 220 -2.87 8.15 -10.00
N SER A 221 -2.69 8.90 -11.09
CA SER A 221 -3.68 8.97 -12.17
C SER A 221 -3.94 7.61 -12.84
N SER A 222 -2.86 6.88 -13.16
CA SER A 222 -2.94 5.55 -13.79
C SER A 222 -3.52 4.51 -12.84
N ILE A 223 -3.14 4.55 -11.56
CA ILE A 223 -3.69 3.66 -10.52
C ILE A 223 -5.19 3.91 -10.34
N ASN A 224 -5.59 5.18 -10.20
CA ASN A 224 -7.01 5.55 -10.01
C ASN A 224 -7.86 5.16 -11.21
N ALA A 225 -7.39 5.35 -12.44
CA ALA A 225 -8.10 4.95 -13.65
C ALA A 225 -8.27 3.42 -13.73
N ALA A 226 -7.21 2.66 -13.44
CA ALA A 226 -7.24 1.20 -13.41
C ALA A 226 -8.16 0.67 -12.32
N THR A 227 -8.13 1.29 -11.13
CA THR A 227 -9.03 0.95 -10.01
C THR A 227 -10.48 1.22 -10.39
N ALA A 228 -10.79 2.37 -10.98
CA ALA A 228 -12.15 2.70 -11.43
C ALA A 228 -12.68 1.68 -12.45
N SER A 229 -11.85 1.28 -13.42
CA SER A 229 -12.23 0.25 -14.40
C SER A 229 -12.47 -1.12 -13.74
N TYR A 230 -11.72 -1.47 -12.68
CA TYR A 230 -11.97 -2.71 -11.96
C TYR A 230 -13.27 -2.64 -11.13
N LEU A 231 -13.56 -1.49 -10.53
CA LEU A 231 -14.80 -1.28 -9.78
C LEU A 231 -16.05 -1.39 -10.66
N GLU A 232 -15.98 -0.96 -11.95
CA GLU A 232 -17.06 -1.16 -12.90
C GLU A 232 -17.39 -2.64 -13.12
N ASP A 233 -16.38 -3.52 -13.20
CA ASP A 233 -16.59 -4.96 -13.32
C ASP A 233 -17.23 -5.55 -12.04
N ILE A 234 -16.84 -5.07 -10.87
CA ILE A 234 -17.42 -5.51 -9.59
C ILE A 234 -18.85 -5.03 -9.43
N ASP A 235 -19.15 -3.79 -9.82
CA ASP A 235 -20.50 -3.23 -9.78
C ASP A 235 -21.42 -4.04 -10.73
N ALA A 236 -20.95 -4.43 -11.92
CA ALA A 236 -21.68 -5.30 -12.83
C ALA A 236 -21.92 -6.71 -12.23
N LEU A 237 -20.95 -7.24 -11.47
CA LEU A 237 -21.12 -8.51 -10.76
C LEU A 237 -22.17 -8.40 -9.65
N ASP A 238 -22.19 -7.30 -8.87
CA ASP A 238 -23.19 -7.05 -7.82
C ASP A 238 -24.60 -6.99 -8.42
N GLU A 239 -24.76 -6.27 -9.53
CA GLU A 239 -26.03 -6.21 -10.27
C GLU A 239 -26.50 -7.61 -10.77
N TRP A 240 -25.56 -8.45 -11.23
CA TRP A 240 -25.89 -9.78 -11.72
C TRP A 240 -26.29 -10.75 -10.59
N THR A 241 -25.78 -10.54 -9.37
CA THR A 241 -26.06 -11.39 -8.19
C THR A 241 -27.29 -10.94 -7.39
N ALA A 242 -27.86 -9.76 -7.67
CA ALA A 242 -29.00 -9.18 -6.96
C ALA A 242 -30.33 -9.78 -7.48
#